data_51cd642d96b1f9bad37e7d191b458e2c
#
_entry.id   51cd642d96b1f9bad37e7d191b458e2c
#
_cell.length_a   1.000
_cell.length_b   1.000
_cell.length_c   1.000
_cell.angle_alpha   90.00
_cell.angle_beta   90.00
_cell.angle_gamma   90.00
#
_symmetry.space_group_name_H-M   'P 1'
#
loop_
_entity.id
_entity.type
_entity.pdbx_description
1 polymer ?
#
loop_
_entity_poly.entity_id
_entity_poly.type
_entity_poly.pdbx_seq_one_letter_code
_entity_poly.pdbx_strand_id
1 'polypeptide(L)'
;IQEFEKNKYSYVENILSPEVTNFCYNYFILKGCTNRNFSDGESDIVGKYDHKYLMGCHSDLVGETLLSQMEPIICSISKKNLIASYSYTRLYITGEELKPHLDRPSCQYSITLNLGGDSWPINFGVFDEDCDSDIFVDDRKVRKINSIVMSPGSGIVYRGEELIHWRNPLDADHCVQTFLHYVDADDEKYKEHKYDGRKNIGYKPFF
;
A
#
# COMPACT_ATOMS: atom_id res chain seq x y z
N ILE A 1 14.25 12.98 -8.26
CA ILE A 1 13.18 14.00 -8.17
C ILE A 1 12.54 14.24 -9.54
N GLN A 2 13.32 14.54 -10.60
CA GLN A 2 12.79 14.60 -11.97
C GLN A 2 12.19 13.27 -12.45
N GLU A 3 12.60 12.16 -11.86
CA GLU A 3 12.15 10.81 -12.18
C GLU A 3 10.73 10.53 -11.65
N PHE A 4 10.38 10.99 -10.45
CA PHE A 4 9.02 10.84 -9.89
C PHE A 4 7.96 11.57 -10.70
N GLU A 5 8.22 12.82 -11.11
CA GLU A 5 7.28 13.59 -11.96
C GLU A 5 7.07 12.93 -13.32
N LYS A 6 8.12 12.38 -13.92
CA LYS A 6 8.07 11.72 -15.23
C LYS A 6 7.41 10.34 -15.15
N ASN A 7 7.80 9.53 -14.19
CA ASN A 7 7.42 8.12 -14.10
C ASN A 7 6.18 7.90 -13.22
N LYS A 8 5.80 8.90 -12.42
CA LYS A 8 4.72 8.84 -11.41
C LYS A 8 5.01 7.86 -10.26
N TYR A 9 6.21 7.33 -10.19
CA TYR A 9 6.69 6.51 -9.07
C TYR A 9 8.20 6.73 -8.83
N SER A 10 8.66 6.37 -7.64
CA SER A 10 10.07 6.37 -7.25
C SER A 10 10.33 5.21 -6.31
N TYR A 11 11.36 4.40 -6.61
CA TYR A 11 11.86 3.36 -5.71
C TYR A 11 12.84 3.95 -4.70
N VAL A 12 12.67 3.59 -3.44
CA VAL A 12 13.51 4.06 -2.33
C VAL A 12 14.04 2.85 -1.56
N GLU A 13 15.33 2.63 -1.68
CA GLU A 13 16.01 1.58 -0.91
C GLU A 13 16.17 1.98 0.57
N ASN A 14 16.07 1.00 1.46
CA ASN A 14 16.34 1.16 2.89
C ASN A 14 15.58 2.34 3.52
N ILE A 15 14.32 2.54 3.13
CA ILE A 15 13.46 3.59 3.69
C ILE A 15 13.13 3.31 5.17
N LEU A 16 13.14 2.04 5.57
CA LEU A 16 13.09 1.58 6.95
C LEU A 16 14.44 0.93 7.33
N SER A 17 14.87 1.12 8.58
CA SER A 17 16.03 0.37 9.08
C SER A 17 15.72 -1.13 9.17
N PRO A 18 16.73 -2.01 9.14
CA PRO A 18 16.53 -3.45 9.29
C PRO A 18 15.79 -3.83 10.57
N GLU A 19 16.04 -3.14 11.68
CA GLU A 19 15.41 -3.38 12.97
C GLU A 19 13.91 -3.06 12.94
N VAL A 20 13.55 -1.90 12.39
CA VAL A 20 12.14 -1.48 12.22
C VAL A 20 11.43 -2.41 11.26
N THR A 21 12.06 -2.76 10.15
CA THR A 21 11.52 -3.70 9.17
C THR A 21 11.22 -5.04 9.81
N ASN A 22 12.19 -5.62 10.51
CA ASN A 22 12.03 -6.91 11.19
C ASN A 22 10.97 -6.86 12.30
N PHE A 23 10.91 -5.77 13.07
CA PHE A 23 9.88 -5.57 14.08
C PHE A 23 8.48 -5.56 13.46
N CYS A 24 8.27 -4.75 12.41
CA CYS A 24 6.98 -4.66 11.73
C CYS A 24 6.58 -5.99 11.07
N TYR A 25 7.52 -6.66 10.39
CA TYR A 25 7.29 -7.96 9.79
C TYR A 25 6.80 -8.98 10.84
N ASN A 26 7.54 -9.16 11.93
CA ASN A 26 7.18 -10.11 12.99
C ASN A 26 5.84 -9.74 13.66
N TYR A 27 5.59 -8.45 13.89
CA TYR A 27 4.32 -7.98 14.43
C TYR A 27 3.13 -8.41 13.56
N PHE A 28 3.20 -8.18 12.24
CA PHE A 28 2.10 -8.52 11.35
C PHE A 28 1.98 -10.02 11.10
N ILE A 29 3.08 -10.78 11.10
CA ILE A 29 3.03 -12.26 11.09
C ILE A 29 2.30 -12.79 12.33
N LEU A 30 2.68 -12.33 13.52
CA LEU A 30 2.02 -12.75 14.78
C LEU A 30 0.53 -12.36 14.78
N LYS A 31 0.22 -11.17 14.29
CA LYS A 31 -1.16 -10.69 14.16
C LYS A 31 -1.98 -11.56 13.22
N GLY A 32 -1.43 -11.96 12.08
CA GLY A 32 -2.04 -12.92 11.15
C GLY A 32 -2.26 -14.29 11.78
N CYS A 33 -1.28 -14.79 12.53
CA CYS A 33 -1.40 -16.07 13.26
C CYS A 33 -2.48 -16.03 14.34
N THR A 34 -2.59 -14.95 15.10
CA THR A 34 -3.64 -14.81 16.13
C THR A 34 -5.03 -14.77 15.53
N ASN A 35 -5.22 -14.13 14.37
CA ASN A 35 -6.51 -14.11 13.70
C ASN A 35 -7.01 -15.49 13.27
N ARG A 36 -6.12 -16.41 12.87
CA ARG A 36 -6.50 -17.78 12.55
C ARG A 36 -7.09 -18.53 13.77
N ASN A 37 -6.63 -18.19 14.97
CA ASN A 37 -7.07 -18.84 16.19
C ASN A 37 -8.37 -18.25 16.77
N PHE A 38 -8.80 -17.08 16.29
CA PHE A 38 -9.99 -16.35 16.75
C PHE A 38 -11.10 -16.28 15.70
N SER A 39 -11.11 -17.20 14.71
CA SER A 39 -12.14 -17.24 13.65
C SER A 39 -13.58 -17.51 14.17
N ASP A 40 -13.77 -17.73 15.44
CA ASP A 40 -15.06 -17.97 16.10
C ASP A 40 -15.67 -16.70 16.74
N GLY A 41 -15.45 -15.54 16.14
CA GLY A 41 -16.52 -14.54 16.16
C GLY A 41 -16.51 -13.43 17.18
N GLU A 42 -15.45 -13.12 17.93
CA GLU A 42 -15.40 -11.87 18.71
C GLU A 42 -13.96 -11.40 18.92
N SER A 43 -13.46 -10.51 18.07
CA SER A 43 -12.27 -9.76 18.41
C SER A 43 -12.53 -8.26 18.38
N ASP A 44 -12.58 -7.66 19.56
CA ASP A 44 -12.49 -6.21 19.78
C ASP A 44 -11.06 -5.66 19.51
N ILE A 45 -10.25 -6.37 18.74
CA ILE A 45 -8.89 -5.95 18.43
C ILE A 45 -8.94 -4.79 17.45
N VAL A 46 -8.21 -3.73 17.78
CA VAL A 46 -8.05 -2.51 16.99
C VAL A 46 -7.60 -2.85 15.55
N GLY A 47 -8.40 -2.48 14.58
CA GLY A 47 -8.19 -2.72 13.15
C GLY A 47 -9.34 -3.51 12.56
N LYS A 48 -9.86 -3.06 11.40
CA LYS A 48 -10.86 -3.79 10.65
C LYS A 48 -10.17 -4.88 9.85
N TYR A 49 -10.49 -6.14 10.11
CA TYR A 49 -9.99 -7.27 9.33
C TYR A 49 -10.82 -7.46 8.07
N ASP A 50 -10.16 -7.68 6.96
CA ASP A 50 -10.80 -8.20 5.76
C ASP A 50 -10.80 -9.72 5.86
N HIS A 51 -11.95 -10.31 6.21
CA HIS A 51 -12.11 -11.77 6.38
C HIS A 51 -11.83 -12.59 5.10
N LYS A 52 -11.67 -11.92 3.96
CA LYS A 52 -11.32 -12.55 2.69
C LYS A 52 -9.86 -13.01 2.63
N TYR A 53 -8.99 -12.41 3.45
CA TYR A 53 -7.55 -12.63 3.43
C TYR A 53 -7.07 -13.18 4.77
N LEU A 54 -5.93 -13.86 4.74
CA LEU A 54 -5.31 -14.38 5.96
C LEU A 54 -5.11 -13.28 7.00
N MET A 55 -4.63 -12.12 6.56
CA MET A 55 -4.59 -10.90 7.33
C MET A 55 -4.64 -9.68 6.41
N GLY A 56 -5.71 -8.92 6.51
CA GLY A 56 -5.80 -7.55 6.00
C GLY A 56 -6.12 -6.62 7.17
N CYS A 57 -5.33 -5.58 7.39
CA CYS A 57 -5.46 -4.72 8.55
C CYS A 57 -5.46 -3.25 8.17
N HIS A 58 -6.64 -2.62 8.27
CA HIS A 58 -6.82 -1.19 8.01
C HIS A 58 -6.56 -0.38 9.28
N SER A 59 -5.71 0.64 9.18
CA SER A 59 -5.42 1.61 10.27
C SER A 59 -4.95 0.96 11.57
N ASP A 60 -4.12 -0.07 11.46
CA ASP A 60 -3.39 -0.64 12.59
C ASP A 60 -2.43 0.39 13.19
N LEU A 61 -2.25 0.42 14.52
CA LEU A 61 -1.42 1.42 15.19
C LEU A 61 0.06 1.38 14.75
N VAL A 62 0.60 0.21 14.43
CA VAL A 62 1.97 0.11 13.86
C VAL A 62 1.99 0.69 12.45
N GLY A 63 1.00 0.37 11.61
CA GLY A 63 0.84 0.96 10.28
C GLY A 63 0.60 2.48 10.32
N GLU A 64 -0.23 2.98 11.23
CA GLU A 64 -0.49 4.42 11.41
C GLU A 64 0.76 5.15 11.95
N THR A 65 1.58 4.47 12.75
CA THR A 65 2.88 5.02 13.19
C THR A 65 3.82 5.17 12.01
N LEU A 66 3.94 4.15 11.16
CA LEU A 66 4.72 4.24 9.92
C LEU A 66 4.17 5.35 9.00
N LEU A 67 2.83 5.45 8.85
CA LEU A 67 2.17 6.48 8.08
C LEU A 67 2.61 7.88 8.52
N SER A 68 2.60 8.15 9.83
CA SER A 68 3.05 9.43 10.39
C SER A 68 4.56 9.68 10.17
N GLN A 69 5.39 8.65 10.33
CA GLN A 69 6.84 8.79 10.19
C GLN A 69 7.28 8.98 8.74
N MET A 70 6.56 8.43 7.76
CA MET A 70 6.88 8.53 6.35
C MET A 70 6.37 9.81 5.67
N GLU A 71 5.48 10.57 6.30
CA GLU A 71 4.91 11.80 5.74
C GLU A 71 5.98 12.80 5.27
N PRO A 72 7.04 13.15 6.04
CA PRO A 72 8.09 14.04 5.55
C PRO A 72 8.84 13.51 4.32
N ILE A 73 9.02 12.20 4.26
CA ILE A 73 9.75 11.55 3.15
C ILE A 73 8.93 11.63 1.87
N ILE A 74 7.63 11.28 1.92
CA ILE A 74 6.77 11.35 0.72
C ILE A 74 6.58 12.79 0.27
N CYS A 75 6.46 13.76 1.18
CA CYS A 75 6.42 15.18 0.85
C CYS A 75 7.70 15.62 0.13
N SER A 76 8.86 15.16 0.60
CA SER A 76 10.14 15.47 -0.03
C SER A 76 10.27 14.88 -1.45
N ILE A 77 9.78 13.67 -1.69
CA ILE A 77 9.84 12.99 -2.99
C ILE A 77 8.84 13.61 -3.97
N SER A 78 7.60 13.80 -3.55
CA SER A 78 6.51 14.32 -4.38
C SER A 78 6.57 15.81 -4.62
N LYS A 79 7.31 16.57 -3.80
CA LYS A 79 7.31 18.05 -3.76
C LYS A 79 5.93 18.65 -3.48
N LYS A 80 5.11 17.90 -2.75
CA LYS A 80 3.77 18.29 -2.36
C LYS A 80 3.66 18.38 -0.85
N ASN A 81 2.74 19.23 -0.38
CA ASN A 81 2.34 19.30 1.01
C ASN A 81 1.28 18.21 1.26
N LEU A 82 1.75 16.99 1.58
CA LEU A 82 0.87 15.84 1.76
C LEU A 82 0.49 15.67 3.23
N ILE A 83 -0.70 15.16 3.45
CA ILE A 83 -1.21 14.80 4.76
C ILE A 83 -1.70 13.35 4.74
N ALA A 84 -1.52 12.66 5.86
CA ALA A 84 -1.91 11.27 6.02
C ALA A 84 -3.39 11.04 5.75
N SER A 85 -3.71 9.97 5.02
CA SER A 85 -5.05 9.42 4.86
C SER A 85 -5.21 8.20 5.76
N TYR A 86 -4.66 7.04 5.40
CA TYR A 86 -4.71 5.82 6.21
C TYR A 86 -3.58 4.87 5.86
N SER A 87 -3.38 3.88 6.74
CA SER A 87 -2.51 2.74 6.47
C SER A 87 -3.31 1.46 6.22
N TYR A 88 -2.78 0.57 5.38
CA TYR A 88 -3.30 -0.77 5.19
C TYR A 88 -2.15 -1.76 5.13
N THR A 89 -2.20 -2.82 5.91
CA THR A 89 -1.19 -3.89 5.88
C THR A 89 -1.84 -5.21 5.51
N ARG A 90 -1.20 -5.96 4.64
CA ARG A 90 -1.68 -7.27 4.22
C ARG A 90 -0.56 -8.30 4.22
N LEU A 91 -0.86 -9.46 4.78
CA LEU A 91 -0.10 -10.69 4.61
C LEU A 91 -0.72 -11.46 3.44
N TYR A 92 0.00 -11.52 2.35
CA TYR A 92 -0.34 -12.31 1.17
C TYR A 92 0.24 -13.71 1.28
N ILE A 93 -0.49 -14.71 0.80
CA ILE A 93 -0.08 -16.11 0.73
C ILE A 93 -0.12 -16.60 -0.72
N THR A 94 0.42 -17.78 -0.96
CA THR A 94 0.45 -18.44 -2.29
C THR A 94 -0.88 -18.32 -3.02
N GLY A 95 -0.84 -17.90 -4.27
CA GLY A 95 -1.99 -17.75 -5.16
C GLY A 95 -2.77 -16.44 -5.01
N GLU A 96 -2.55 -15.65 -3.94
CA GLU A 96 -3.16 -14.32 -3.82
C GLU A 96 -2.53 -13.33 -4.79
N GLU A 97 -3.34 -12.40 -5.27
CA GLU A 97 -2.96 -11.39 -6.26
C GLU A 97 -3.45 -9.99 -5.86
N LEU A 98 -2.88 -8.98 -6.49
CA LEU A 98 -3.44 -7.64 -6.53
C LEU A 98 -3.79 -7.33 -7.99
N LYS A 99 -5.09 -7.33 -8.32
CA LYS A 99 -5.54 -7.10 -9.71
C LYS A 99 -5.12 -5.72 -10.21
N PRO A 100 -4.93 -5.55 -11.53
CA PRO A 100 -4.66 -4.24 -12.14
C PRO A 100 -5.76 -3.24 -11.77
N HIS A 101 -5.35 -2.07 -11.23
CA HIS A 101 -6.29 -1.01 -10.82
C HIS A 101 -5.62 0.35 -10.70
N LEU A 102 -6.43 1.38 -10.63
CA LEU A 102 -6.09 2.68 -10.07
C LEU A 102 -6.64 2.75 -8.64
N ASP A 103 -5.97 3.48 -7.80
CA ASP A 103 -6.40 3.70 -6.41
C ASP A 103 -7.59 4.68 -6.35
N ARG A 104 -8.30 4.64 -5.22
CA ARG A 104 -9.35 5.60 -4.89
C ARG A 104 -8.76 6.96 -4.45
N PRO A 105 -9.54 8.06 -4.43
CA PRO A 105 -9.04 9.40 -4.08
C PRO A 105 -8.32 9.51 -2.74
N SER A 106 -8.71 8.72 -1.72
CA SER A 106 -7.99 8.68 -0.44
C SER A 106 -6.55 8.12 -0.54
N CYS A 107 -6.17 7.60 -1.69
CA CYS A 107 -4.85 7.04 -2.00
C CYS A 107 -4.15 7.83 -3.13
N GLN A 108 -4.36 9.16 -3.19
CA GLN A 108 -3.80 10.02 -4.24
C GLN A 108 -2.28 9.84 -4.38
N TYR A 109 -1.58 9.80 -3.26
CA TYR A 109 -0.16 9.43 -3.17
C TYR A 109 -0.02 8.26 -2.22
N SER A 110 0.78 7.30 -2.59
CA SER A 110 0.95 6.07 -1.82
C SER A 110 2.41 5.68 -1.67
N ILE A 111 2.72 5.03 -0.55
CA ILE A 111 3.97 4.26 -0.39
C ILE A 111 3.56 2.80 -0.19
N THR A 112 4.07 1.89 -1.02
CA THR A 112 4.07 0.46 -0.71
C THR A 112 5.41 0.10 -0.09
N LEU A 113 5.40 -0.49 1.12
CA LEU A 113 6.58 -0.94 1.85
C LEU A 113 6.64 -2.46 1.84
N ASN A 114 7.79 -3.03 1.45
CA ASN A 114 8.03 -4.44 1.65
C ASN A 114 8.58 -4.67 3.06
N LEU A 115 7.83 -5.35 3.92
CA LEU A 115 8.27 -5.68 5.27
C LEU A 115 9.03 -7.00 5.33
N GLY A 116 8.78 -7.93 4.39
CA GLY A 116 9.46 -9.21 4.35
C GLY A 116 8.62 -10.33 3.74
N GLY A 117 9.14 -11.54 3.82
CA GLY A 117 8.66 -12.72 3.13
C GLY A 117 9.35 -12.88 1.78
N ASP A 118 8.67 -13.57 0.86
CA ASP A 118 9.24 -13.89 -0.44
C ASP A 118 9.24 -12.70 -1.40
N SER A 119 10.12 -12.79 -2.39
CA SER A 119 10.23 -11.81 -3.45
C SER A 119 8.98 -11.80 -4.33
N TRP A 120 8.33 -10.64 -4.43
CA TRP A 120 7.09 -10.50 -5.20
C TRP A 120 7.02 -9.14 -5.93
N PRO A 121 7.17 -9.14 -7.27
CA PRO A 121 7.22 -7.90 -8.02
C PRO A 121 5.91 -7.13 -7.97
N ILE A 122 5.98 -5.79 -7.94
CA ILE A 122 4.89 -4.91 -8.31
C ILE A 122 5.07 -4.46 -9.76
N ASN A 123 3.99 -4.50 -10.53
CA ASN A 123 3.94 -4.07 -11.91
C ASN A 123 3.26 -2.71 -12.02
N PHE A 124 3.72 -1.89 -12.95
CA PHE A 124 3.13 -0.61 -13.31
C PHE A 124 2.77 -0.57 -14.78
N GLY A 125 1.69 0.14 -15.12
CA GLY A 125 1.20 0.26 -16.47
C GLY A 125 0.47 1.57 -16.73
N VAL A 126 0.17 1.79 -18.02
CA VAL A 126 -0.60 2.92 -18.51
C VAL A 126 -1.66 2.43 -19.49
N PHE A 127 -2.74 3.17 -19.62
CA PHE A 127 -3.72 2.88 -20.67
C PHE A 127 -3.11 3.06 -22.06
N ASP A 128 -3.30 2.06 -22.91
CA ASP A 128 -2.80 2.05 -24.28
C ASP A 128 -3.66 1.05 -25.09
N GLU A 129 -4.63 1.57 -25.86
CA GLU A 129 -5.59 0.75 -26.61
C GLU A 129 -4.94 -0.01 -27.78
N ASP A 130 -3.79 0.47 -28.26
CA ASP A 130 -3.07 -0.10 -29.39
C ASP A 130 -2.07 -1.20 -28.97
N CYS A 131 -1.88 -1.41 -27.67
CA CYS A 131 -0.92 -2.40 -27.20
C CYS A 131 -1.44 -3.85 -27.36
N ASP A 132 -0.52 -4.78 -27.59
CA ASP A 132 -0.78 -6.22 -27.54
C ASP A 132 -0.69 -6.69 -26.08
N SER A 133 -1.81 -6.55 -25.33
CA SER A 133 -1.88 -6.88 -23.90
C SER A 133 -3.25 -7.49 -23.56
N ASP A 134 -3.22 -8.48 -22.67
CA ASP A 134 -4.39 -9.10 -22.06
C ASP A 134 -4.73 -8.48 -20.68
N ILE A 135 -4.11 -7.37 -20.32
CA ILE A 135 -4.36 -6.66 -19.06
C ILE A 135 -5.37 -5.56 -19.30
N PHE A 136 -6.44 -5.54 -18.50
CA PHE A 136 -7.52 -4.56 -18.60
C PHE A 136 -7.85 -3.94 -17.25
N VAL A 137 -8.21 -2.66 -17.27
CA VAL A 137 -8.84 -1.93 -16.16
C VAL A 137 -10.03 -1.15 -16.76
N ASP A 138 -11.25 -1.39 -16.25
CA ASP A 138 -12.49 -0.77 -16.72
C ASP A 138 -12.65 -0.87 -18.27
N ASP A 139 -12.47 -2.09 -18.80
CA ASP A 139 -12.54 -2.45 -20.23
C ASP A 139 -11.50 -1.74 -21.13
N ARG A 140 -10.53 -1.03 -20.56
CA ARG A 140 -9.43 -0.37 -21.28
C ARG A 140 -8.15 -1.19 -21.18
N LYS A 141 -7.44 -1.33 -22.30
CA LYS A 141 -6.17 -2.04 -22.36
C LYS A 141 -5.06 -1.32 -21.57
N VAL A 142 -4.22 -2.11 -20.92
CA VAL A 142 -3.11 -1.63 -20.12
C VAL A 142 -1.79 -2.16 -20.66
N ARG A 143 -0.92 -1.25 -21.09
CA ARG A 143 0.47 -1.57 -21.42
C ARG A 143 1.33 -1.52 -20.15
N LYS A 144 1.97 -2.63 -19.84
CA LYS A 144 2.96 -2.70 -18.75
C LYS A 144 4.18 -1.86 -19.10
N ILE A 145 4.60 -1.00 -18.18
CA ILE A 145 5.77 -0.13 -18.35
C ILE A 145 6.95 -0.57 -17.50
N ASN A 146 6.71 -1.18 -16.34
CA ASN A 146 7.78 -1.65 -15.46
C ASN A 146 7.31 -2.77 -14.53
N SER A 147 8.30 -3.47 -13.96
CA SER A 147 8.14 -4.48 -12.93
C SER A 147 9.29 -4.36 -11.94
N ILE A 148 8.97 -4.14 -10.67
CA ILE A 148 9.96 -3.82 -9.64
C ILE A 148 9.88 -4.82 -8.50
N VAL A 149 11.00 -5.44 -8.19
CA VAL A 149 11.19 -6.26 -6.98
C VAL A 149 11.72 -5.36 -5.88
N MET A 150 11.09 -5.40 -4.72
CA MET A 150 11.52 -4.62 -3.56
C MET A 150 12.21 -5.51 -2.55
N SER A 151 13.36 -5.07 -2.05
CA SER A 151 14.00 -5.67 -0.87
C SER A 151 13.21 -5.36 0.41
N PRO A 152 13.25 -6.20 1.45
CA PRO A 152 12.69 -5.85 2.75
C PRO A 152 13.25 -4.51 3.27
N GLY A 153 12.39 -3.66 3.80
CA GLY A 153 12.72 -2.30 4.25
C GLY A 153 12.77 -1.26 3.13
N SER A 154 12.58 -1.66 1.87
CA SER A 154 12.44 -0.73 0.74
C SER A 154 10.98 -0.39 0.47
N GLY A 155 10.75 0.70 -0.25
CA GLY A 155 9.42 1.14 -0.64
C GLY A 155 9.36 1.75 -2.03
N ILE A 156 8.17 1.84 -2.55
CA ILE A 156 7.88 2.59 -3.78
C ILE A 156 6.85 3.66 -3.44
N VAL A 157 7.20 4.91 -3.72
CA VAL A 157 6.27 6.04 -3.71
C VAL A 157 5.64 6.15 -5.07
N TYR A 158 4.32 6.30 -5.17
CA TYR A 158 3.62 6.40 -6.46
C TYR A 158 2.34 7.24 -6.38
N ARG A 159 1.87 7.71 -7.54
CA ARG A 159 0.59 8.41 -7.68
C ARG A 159 -0.52 7.38 -7.89
N GLY A 160 -1.24 7.04 -6.84
CA GLY A 160 -2.20 5.93 -6.84
C GLY A 160 -3.36 6.10 -7.80
N GLU A 161 -3.92 7.30 -7.92
CA GLU A 161 -5.03 7.61 -8.85
C GLU A 161 -4.62 7.70 -10.32
N GLU A 162 -3.30 7.81 -10.61
CA GLU A 162 -2.82 8.10 -11.96
C GLU A 162 -2.01 6.96 -12.59
N LEU A 163 -1.49 6.04 -11.76
CA LEU A 163 -0.60 4.98 -12.20
C LEU A 163 -1.23 3.61 -11.94
N ILE A 164 -1.59 2.91 -13.01
CA ILE A 164 -2.13 1.54 -12.91
C ILE A 164 -1.06 0.65 -12.31
N HIS A 165 -1.43 -0.13 -11.29
CA HIS A 165 -0.51 -1.03 -10.65
C HIS A 165 -1.18 -2.35 -10.24
N TRP A 166 -0.36 -3.42 -10.18
CA TRP A 166 -0.84 -4.76 -9.83
C TRP A 166 0.30 -5.68 -9.43
N ARG A 167 -0.07 -6.83 -8.88
CA ARG A 167 0.83 -7.96 -8.64
C ARG A 167 0.18 -9.22 -9.17
N ASN A 168 0.92 -9.99 -9.95
CA ASN A 168 0.47 -11.30 -10.41
C ASN A 168 0.28 -12.26 -9.23
N PRO A 169 -0.42 -13.39 -9.37
CA PRO A 169 -0.51 -14.38 -8.31
C PRO A 169 0.84 -14.68 -7.68
N LEU A 170 0.91 -14.69 -6.36
CA LEU A 170 2.13 -14.98 -5.61
C LEU A 170 2.48 -16.46 -5.79
N ASP A 171 3.61 -16.72 -6.46
CA ASP A 171 4.17 -18.08 -6.64
C ASP A 171 5.28 -18.33 -5.61
N ALA A 172 4.94 -18.18 -4.33
CA ALA A 172 5.83 -18.35 -3.19
C ALA A 172 4.99 -18.51 -1.92
N ASP A 173 5.59 -18.69 -0.76
CA ASP A 173 4.86 -18.97 0.49
C ASP A 173 4.06 -17.77 0.96
N HIS A 174 4.72 -16.63 1.22
CA HIS A 174 4.05 -15.43 1.70
C HIS A 174 4.85 -14.14 1.49
N CYS A 175 4.14 -13.00 1.55
CA CYS A 175 4.75 -11.67 1.50
C CYS A 175 3.94 -10.68 2.36
N VAL A 176 4.63 -9.88 3.18
CA VAL A 176 4.00 -8.84 4.01
C VAL A 176 4.26 -7.47 3.41
N GLN A 177 3.17 -6.78 3.03
CA GLN A 177 3.20 -5.46 2.45
C GLN A 177 2.39 -4.47 3.29
N THR A 178 2.95 -3.27 3.51
CA THR A 178 2.22 -2.16 4.13
C THR A 178 2.05 -1.04 3.11
N PHE A 179 0.84 -0.53 2.99
CA PHE A 179 0.47 0.58 2.13
C PHE A 179 0.14 1.79 3.00
N LEU A 180 0.77 2.91 2.71
CA LEU A 180 0.61 4.18 3.41
C LEU A 180 0.08 5.21 2.42
N HIS A 181 -1.08 5.78 2.70
CA HIS A 181 -1.81 6.63 1.76
C HIS A 181 -1.88 8.07 2.25
N TYR A 182 -1.72 9.00 1.32
CA TYR A 182 -1.66 10.44 1.58
C TYR A 182 -2.43 11.19 0.50
N VAL A 183 -2.85 12.41 0.85
CA VAL A 183 -3.54 13.34 -0.04
C VAL A 183 -2.91 14.72 0.00
N ASP A 184 -3.04 15.51 -1.06
CA ASP A 184 -2.54 16.87 -1.15
C ASP A 184 -3.37 17.79 -0.21
N ALA A 185 -2.71 18.33 0.81
CA ALA A 185 -3.35 19.20 1.80
C ALA A 185 -3.75 20.55 1.24
N ASP A 186 -3.14 20.96 0.14
CA ASP A 186 -3.37 22.27 -0.51
C ASP A 186 -4.46 22.19 -1.60
N ASP A 187 -4.94 20.98 -1.94
CA ASP A 187 -6.02 20.78 -2.91
C ASP A 187 -7.37 20.51 -2.20
N GLU A 188 -8.31 21.45 -2.35
CA GLU A 188 -9.65 21.39 -1.76
C GLU A 188 -10.41 20.10 -2.11
N LYS A 189 -10.16 19.51 -3.28
CA LYS A 189 -10.78 18.25 -3.73
C LYS A 189 -10.51 17.10 -2.74
N TYR A 190 -9.38 17.12 -2.05
CA TYR A 190 -8.94 16.02 -1.18
C TYR A 190 -9.14 16.28 0.31
N LYS A 191 -9.71 17.41 0.70
CA LYS A 191 -9.92 17.76 2.13
C LYS A 191 -10.70 16.69 2.90
N GLU A 192 -11.73 16.12 2.29
CA GLU A 192 -12.56 15.08 2.93
C GLU A 192 -11.83 13.75 3.10
N HIS A 193 -10.74 13.54 2.37
CA HIS A 193 -9.92 12.32 2.42
C HIS A 193 -8.81 12.37 3.48
N LYS A 194 -8.64 13.50 4.16
CA LYS A 194 -7.76 13.62 5.31
C LYS A 194 -8.17 12.59 6.37
N TYR A 195 -7.18 11.81 6.81
CA TYR A 195 -7.38 10.68 7.74
C TYR A 195 -8.47 9.70 7.31
N ASP A 196 -8.73 9.63 6.00
CA ASP A 196 -9.81 8.82 5.41
C ASP A 196 -11.19 9.11 6.04
N GLY A 197 -11.51 10.41 6.22
CA GLY A 197 -12.72 10.88 6.88
C GLY A 197 -12.76 10.69 8.39
N ARG A 198 -11.71 10.15 9.01
CA ARG A 198 -11.59 10.00 10.46
C ARG A 198 -11.18 11.32 11.12
N LYS A 199 -11.41 11.42 12.43
CA LYS A 199 -11.02 12.62 13.20
C LYS A 199 -9.51 12.81 13.28
N ASN A 200 -8.76 11.71 13.47
CA ASN A 200 -7.31 11.69 13.62
C ASN A 200 -6.76 10.34 13.15
N ILE A 201 -5.44 10.24 12.95
CA ILE A 201 -4.71 8.98 12.88
C ILE A 201 -4.99 8.14 14.13
N GLY A 202 -5.12 6.82 13.99
CA GLY A 202 -5.37 5.88 15.10
C GLY A 202 -6.83 5.81 15.56
N TYR A 203 -7.73 6.62 15.05
CA TYR A 203 -9.16 6.47 15.30
C TYR A 203 -9.75 5.30 14.52
N LYS A 204 -10.60 4.50 15.20
CA LYS A 204 -11.42 3.50 14.46
C LYS A 204 -12.23 4.23 13.40
N PRO A 205 -12.29 3.73 12.15
CA PRO A 205 -13.29 4.19 11.20
C PRO A 205 -14.68 3.96 11.80
N PHE A 206 -15.53 4.96 11.77
CA PHE A 206 -16.93 4.79 12.11
C PHE A 206 -17.63 4.11 10.91
N PHE A 207 -17.90 2.82 11.04
CA PHE A 207 -18.74 2.05 10.12
C PHE A 207 -19.72 1.21 10.90
#